data_f5800cb833e93943e23fd5c20e1987be
#
_entry.id   f5800cb833e93943e23fd5c20e1987be
#
_cell.length_a   1.000
_cell.length_b   1.000
_cell.length_c   1.000
_cell.angle_alpha   90.00
_cell.angle_beta   90.00
_cell.angle_gamma   90.00
#
_symmetry.space_group_name_H-M   'P 1'
#
loop_
_entity.id
_entity.type
_entity.pdbx_description
1 polymer ?
#
loop_
_entity_poly.entity_id
_entity_poly.type
_entity_poly.pdbx_seq_one_letter_code
_entity_poly.pdbx_strand_id
1 'polypeptide(L)'
;IIVETLENRVRFCMFPEGRHRPAHSLQSLGKGTFRAALAANAKFGDRFPVYIVPTGLEYGDYFRYRSTSLVTFGKPINVTGFVKGQDVDNEVKLIEPLRKELAARMSELFTYLKDDEQLHDKWALTKILATHQGVRYGDFGTSLHEGMLANREIAARIEKACEEKPEEMSELLEKVEKFEKKRRKEKISI
;
A
#
# COMPACT_ATOMS: atom_id res chain seq x y z
N ILE A 1 -3.18 25.70 -9.59
CA ILE A 1 -2.32 25.52 -8.41
C ILE A 1 -1.40 24.32 -8.58
N ILE A 2 -1.86 23.02 -8.58
CA ILE A 2 -0.94 21.86 -8.64
C ILE A 2 -0.03 21.89 -9.87
N VAL A 3 -0.58 22.10 -11.06
CA VAL A 3 0.18 22.15 -12.33
C VAL A 3 1.20 23.30 -12.32
N GLU A 4 0.86 24.46 -11.81
CA GLU A 4 1.76 25.61 -11.66
C GLU A 4 2.89 25.33 -10.66
N THR A 5 2.56 24.69 -9.53
CA THR A 5 3.56 24.27 -8.54
C THR A 5 4.58 23.32 -9.17
N LEU A 6 4.12 22.34 -9.94
CA LEU A 6 4.99 21.41 -10.67
C LEU A 6 5.80 22.09 -11.79
N GLU A 7 5.20 23.06 -12.49
CA GLU A 7 5.90 23.85 -13.53
C GLU A 7 7.08 24.63 -12.95
N ASN A 8 6.92 25.14 -11.71
CA ASN A 8 7.99 25.79 -10.96
C ASN A 8 9.00 24.80 -10.34
N ARG A 9 8.93 23.50 -10.72
CA ARG A 9 9.78 22.41 -10.23
C ARG A 9 9.67 22.15 -8.73
N VAL A 10 8.57 22.55 -8.11
CA VAL A 10 8.26 22.24 -6.71
C VAL A 10 7.54 20.90 -6.66
N ARG A 11 8.03 20.00 -5.81
CA ARG A 11 7.42 18.67 -5.62
C ARG A 11 6.07 18.81 -4.93
N PHE A 12 5.11 17.99 -5.33
CA PHE A 12 3.79 17.99 -4.73
C PHE A 12 3.44 16.60 -4.17
N CYS A 13 3.10 16.54 -2.89
CA CYS A 13 2.68 15.30 -2.25
C CYS A 13 1.15 15.16 -2.31
N MET A 14 0.67 13.98 -2.69
CA MET A 14 -0.75 13.65 -2.76
C MET A 14 -1.04 12.33 -2.06
N PHE A 15 -2.19 12.23 -1.42
CA PHE A 15 -2.72 10.99 -0.85
C PHE A 15 -3.88 10.50 -1.73
N PRO A 16 -3.61 9.63 -2.74
CA PRO A 16 -4.60 9.28 -3.76
C PRO A 16 -5.77 8.47 -3.21
N GLU A 17 -5.63 7.84 -2.06
CA GLU A 17 -6.70 7.08 -1.41
C GLU A 17 -7.81 7.97 -0.82
N GLY A 18 -7.50 9.24 -0.54
CA GLY A 18 -8.46 10.24 -0.03
C GLY A 18 -9.05 9.93 1.35
N ARG A 19 -8.68 8.82 1.95
CA ARG A 19 -9.09 8.37 3.29
C ARG A 19 -7.89 7.81 4.03
N HIS A 20 -7.97 7.86 5.35
CA HIS A 20 -6.99 7.25 6.22
C HIS A 20 -7.65 6.16 7.05
N ARG A 21 -7.11 4.94 7.04
CA ARG A 21 -7.58 3.84 7.89
C ARG A 21 -6.41 2.95 8.32
N PRO A 22 -6.48 2.39 9.53
CA PRO A 22 -5.44 1.49 10.04
C PRO A 22 -5.60 0.09 9.43
N ALA A 23 -5.31 -0.06 8.15
CA ALA A 23 -5.42 -1.33 7.45
C ALA A 23 -4.23 -1.57 6.52
N HIS A 24 -3.77 -2.80 6.46
CA HIS A 24 -2.68 -3.23 5.58
C HIS A 24 -3.21 -3.60 4.19
N SER A 25 -3.92 -2.65 3.57
CA SER A 25 -4.48 -2.79 2.23
C SER A 25 -4.47 -1.47 1.50
N LEU A 26 -4.52 -1.50 0.18
CA LEU A 26 -4.60 -0.32 -0.66
C LEU A 26 -6.07 -0.07 -1.03
N GLN A 27 -6.55 1.13 -0.78
CA GLN A 27 -7.89 1.55 -1.19
C GLN A 27 -7.91 1.96 -2.67
N SER A 28 -9.12 2.18 -3.19
CA SER A 28 -9.27 2.70 -4.55
C SER A 28 -8.61 4.07 -4.68
N LEU A 29 -7.70 4.21 -5.62
CA LEU A 29 -6.98 5.46 -5.87
C LEU A 29 -7.87 6.45 -6.64
N GLY A 30 -8.03 7.64 -6.09
CA GLY A 30 -8.81 8.72 -6.71
C GLY A 30 -8.19 9.25 -8.00
N LYS A 31 -9.02 9.74 -8.92
CA LYS A 31 -8.59 10.22 -10.24
C LYS A 31 -7.77 11.51 -10.20
N GLY A 32 -7.76 12.24 -9.08
CA GLY A 32 -7.13 13.56 -8.94
C GLY A 32 -5.64 13.58 -9.24
N THR A 33 -4.89 12.61 -8.70
CA THR A 33 -3.44 12.47 -8.91
C THR A 33 -3.12 12.28 -10.40
N PHE A 34 -3.87 11.42 -11.08
CA PHE A 34 -3.63 11.09 -12.49
C PHE A 34 -3.99 12.26 -13.39
N ARG A 35 -5.13 12.94 -13.12
CA ARG A 35 -5.52 14.15 -13.85
C ARG A 35 -4.49 15.27 -13.69
N ALA A 36 -3.96 15.49 -12.49
CA ALA A 36 -2.94 16.48 -12.26
C ALA A 36 -1.63 16.15 -13.00
N ALA A 37 -1.21 14.88 -12.98
CA ALA A 37 0.00 14.44 -13.68
C ALA A 37 -0.14 14.53 -15.21
N LEU A 38 -1.28 14.13 -15.79
CA LEU A 38 -1.55 14.24 -17.22
C LEU A 38 -1.64 15.70 -17.66
N ALA A 39 -2.35 16.56 -16.92
CA ALA A 39 -2.42 17.98 -17.20
C ALA A 39 -1.04 18.68 -17.11
N ALA A 40 -0.21 18.29 -16.16
CA ALA A 40 1.17 18.75 -16.08
C ALA A 40 1.99 18.30 -17.29
N ASN A 41 1.84 17.02 -17.69
CA ASN A 41 2.50 16.48 -18.87
C ASN A 41 2.07 17.22 -20.15
N ALA A 42 0.78 17.49 -20.34
CA ALA A 42 0.27 18.24 -21.47
C ALA A 42 0.84 19.68 -21.53
N LYS A 43 1.00 20.32 -20.37
CA LYS A 43 1.48 21.70 -20.29
C LYS A 43 3.00 21.85 -20.51
N PHE A 44 3.81 20.93 -19.99
CA PHE A 44 5.27 21.09 -20.02
C PHE A 44 6.08 19.79 -20.21
N GLY A 45 5.42 18.66 -20.48
CA GLY A 45 6.10 17.37 -20.66
C GLY A 45 7.16 17.35 -21.76
N ASP A 46 7.04 18.24 -22.76
CA ASP A 46 8.05 18.42 -23.81
C ASP A 46 9.31 19.14 -23.33
N ARG A 47 9.19 19.96 -22.28
CA ARG A 47 10.32 20.71 -21.68
C ARG A 47 11.08 19.90 -20.65
N PHE A 48 10.34 19.16 -19.79
CA PHE A 48 10.89 18.25 -18.78
C PHE A 48 9.88 17.18 -18.38
N PRO A 49 10.35 15.95 -18.12
CA PRO A 49 9.44 14.83 -17.87
C PRO A 49 8.72 14.94 -16.53
N VAL A 50 7.47 14.46 -16.51
CA VAL A 50 6.64 14.36 -15.30
C VAL A 50 6.74 12.95 -14.73
N TYR A 51 6.92 12.87 -13.40
CA TYR A 51 7.01 11.60 -12.67
C TYR A 51 5.98 11.52 -11.56
N ILE A 52 5.42 10.32 -11.36
CA ILE A 52 4.71 9.93 -10.13
C ILE A 52 5.65 9.03 -9.35
N VAL A 53 5.97 9.39 -8.09
CA VAL A 53 6.79 8.57 -7.19
C VAL A 53 5.86 7.81 -6.23
N PRO A 54 5.70 6.49 -6.39
CA PRO A 54 4.95 5.68 -5.45
C PRO A 54 5.59 5.77 -4.06
N THR A 55 4.79 5.94 -3.02
CA THR A 55 5.29 6.07 -1.65
C THR A 55 4.45 5.20 -0.73
N GLY A 56 5.09 4.30 -0.02
CA GLY A 56 4.49 3.46 1.01
C GLY A 56 4.72 4.05 2.40
N LEU A 57 3.71 3.92 3.26
CA LEU A 57 3.76 4.30 4.67
C LEU A 57 3.46 3.07 5.52
N GLU A 58 4.35 2.75 6.45
CA GLU A 58 4.16 1.71 7.46
C GLU A 58 4.28 2.33 8.84
N TYR A 59 3.41 1.95 9.77
CA TYR A 59 3.39 2.46 11.13
C TYR A 59 3.71 1.35 12.12
N GLY A 60 4.59 1.61 13.09
CA GLY A 60 4.88 0.66 14.18
C GLY A 60 3.65 0.43 15.06
N ASP A 61 2.99 1.51 15.48
CA ASP A 61 1.67 1.49 16.10
C ASP A 61 0.89 2.71 15.64
N TYR A 62 -0.18 2.47 14.89
CA TYR A 62 -0.99 3.51 14.30
C TYR A 62 -1.69 4.42 15.32
N PHE A 63 -2.03 3.88 16.48
CA PHE A 63 -2.79 4.60 17.52
C PHE A 63 -1.91 5.19 18.62
N ARG A 64 -0.62 4.86 18.64
CA ARG A 64 0.30 5.30 19.68
C ARG A 64 0.96 6.63 19.34
N TYR A 65 0.87 7.57 20.26
CA TYR A 65 1.64 8.81 20.18
C TYR A 65 3.15 8.52 20.21
N ARG A 66 3.93 9.20 19.36
CA ARG A 66 5.38 8.98 19.17
C ARG A 66 5.74 7.57 18.66
N SER A 67 4.84 6.93 17.94
CA SER A 67 5.18 5.70 17.22
C SER A 67 6.14 5.98 16.07
N THR A 68 6.93 4.97 15.71
CA THR A 68 7.81 5.03 14.54
C THR A 68 6.98 4.90 13.26
N SER A 69 7.37 5.63 12.22
CA SER A 69 6.84 5.45 10.86
C SER A 69 7.97 5.20 9.88
N LEU A 70 7.73 4.33 8.92
CA LEU A 70 8.62 4.02 7.81
C LEU A 70 8.02 4.59 6.53
N VAL A 71 8.82 5.37 5.81
CA VAL A 71 8.46 5.91 4.49
C VAL A 71 9.33 5.23 3.46
N THR A 72 8.71 4.51 2.52
CA THR A 72 9.42 3.80 1.45
C THR A 72 9.07 4.40 0.10
N PHE A 73 10.09 4.83 -0.65
CA PHE A 73 9.90 5.34 -2.01
C PHE A 73 10.14 4.24 -3.02
N GLY A 74 9.18 4.06 -3.93
CA GLY A 74 9.27 3.10 -5.02
C GLY A 74 9.87 3.67 -6.29
N LYS A 75 9.99 2.82 -7.31
CA LYS A 75 10.49 3.23 -8.62
C LYS A 75 9.53 4.24 -9.26
N PRO A 76 10.01 5.43 -9.68
CA PRO A 76 9.17 6.44 -10.30
C PRO A 76 8.48 5.94 -11.58
N ILE A 77 7.23 6.36 -11.79
CA ILE A 77 6.51 6.19 -13.05
C ILE A 77 6.79 7.43 -13.90
N ASN A 78 7.44 7.25 -15.04
CA ASN A 78 7.64 8.32 -16.01
C ASN A 78 6.33 8.52 -16.81
N VAL A 79 5.51 9.49 -16.41
CA VAL A 79 4.22 9.80 -17.04
C VAL A 79 4.42 10.24 -18.47
N THR A 80 5.43 11.06 -18.75
CA THR A 80 5.73 11.54 -20.11
C THR A 80 6.08 10.38 -21.04
N GLY A 81 6.94 9.45 -20.60
CA GLY A 81 7.25 8.24 -21.37
C GLY A 81 6.06 7.32 -21.52
N PHE A 82 5.23 7.21 -20.46
CA PHE A 82 4.02 6.40 -20.49
C PHE A 82 3.01 6.91 -21.54
N VAL A 83 2.76 8.22 -21.59
CA VAL A 83 1.86 8.84 -22.57
C VAL A 83 2.37 8.65 -23.99
N LYS A 84 3.67 8.87 -24.25
CA LYS A 84 4.29 8.69 -25.57
C LYS A 84 4.24 7.23 -26.08
N GLY A 85 4.22 6.26 -25.17
CA GLY A 85 4.13 4.84 -25.50
C GLY A 85 2.71 4.31 -25.75
N GLN A 86 1.69 5.15 -25.61
CA GLN A 86 0.29 4.78 -25.80
C GLN A 86 -0.28 5.51 -27.01
N ASP A 87 -0.80 4.75 -27.96
CA ASP A 87 -1.55 5.29 -29.12
C ASP A 87 -3.01 5.56 -28.70
N VAL A 88 -3.22 6.62 -27.91
CA VAL A 88 -4.53 6.94 -27.32
C VAL A 88 -4.83 8.43 -27.49
N ASP A 89 -5.79 8.74 -28.35
CA ASP A 89 -6.27 10.11 -28.61
C ASP A 89 -6.95 10.80 -27.43
N ASN A 90 -7.21 10.08 -26.33
CA ASN A 90 -7.95 10.59 -25.18
C ASN A 90 -7.20 10.30 -23.86
N GLU A 91 -6.69 11.36 -23.22
CA GLU A 91 -6.00 11.28 -21.92
C GLU A 91 -6.83 10.61 -20.81
N VAL A 92 -8.16 10.69 -20.87
CA VAL A 92 -9.04 10.04 -19.88
C VAL A 92 -8.86 8.52 -19.88
N LYS A 93 -8.57 7.93 -21.04
CA LYS A 93 -8.31 6.49 -21.17
C LYS A 93 -6.98 6.06 -20.52
N LEU A 94 -6.06 7.00 -20.30
CA LEU A 94 -4.76 6.74 -19.65
C LEU A 94 -4.86 6.69 -18.13
N ILE A 95 -5.92 7.22 -17.54
CA ILE A 95 -6.09 7.26 -16.07
C ILE A 95 -6.12 5.85 -15.48
N GLU A 96 -6.87 4.94 -16.09
CA GLU A 96 -7.01 3.58 -15.56
C GLU A 96 -5.71 2.74 -15.64
N PRO A 97 -5.00 2.72 -16.78
CA PRO A 97 -3.69 2.07 -16.83
C PRO A 97 -2.67 2.67 -15.85
N LEU A 98 -2.59 4.01 -15.73
CA LEU A 98 -1.72 4.68 -14.75
C LEU A 98 -2.11 4.34 -13.31
N ARG A 99 -3.42 4.24 -13.02
CA ARG A 99 -3.92 3.86 -11.70
C ARG A 99 -3.50 2.43 -11.34
N LYS A 100 -3.64 1.48 -12.26
CA LYS A 100 -3.21 0.09 -12.07
C LYS A 100 -1.71 0.00 -11.84
N GLU A 101 -0.91 0.72 -12.63
CA GLU A 101 0.54 0.76 -12.48
C GLU A 101 0.96 1.36 -11.13
N LEU A 102 0.33 2.47 -10.71
CA LEU A 102 0.61 3.07 -9.41
C LEU A 102 0.21 2.13 -8.27
N ALA A 103 -0.97 1.52 -8.33
CA ALA A 103 -1.45 0.58 -7.33
C ALA A 103 -0.52 -0.63 -7.19
N ALA A 104 -0.08 -1.22 -8.30
CA ALA A 104 0.87 -2.33 -8.31
C ALA A 104 2.18 -1.95 -7.63
N ARG A 105 2.76 -0.79 -7.97
CA ARG A 105 4.02 -0.33 -7.34
C ARG A 105 3.85 0.06 -5.88
N MET A 106 2.70 0.62 -5.49
CA MET A 106 2.43 0.97 -4.10
C MET A 106 2.27 -0.27 -3.22
N SER A 107 1.57 -1.30 -3.69
CA SER A 107 1.38 -2.56 -2.93
C SER A 107 2.70 -3.29 -2.61
N GLU A 108 3.78 -2.98 -3.33
CA GLU A 108 5.11 -3.52 -3.05
C GLU A 108 5.88 -2.75 -1.95
N LEU A 109 5.39 -1.60 -1.50
CA LEU A 109 6.14 -0.70 -0.61
C LEU A 109 5.77 -0.79 0.86
N PHE A 110 4.75 -1.56 1.20
CA PHE A 110 4.29 -1.80 2.56
C PHE A 110 3.70 -3.22 2.68
N THR A 111 3.34 -3.64 3.89
CA THR A 111 2.64 -4.91 4.10
C THR A 111 1.26 -4.83 3.47
N TYR A 112 1.03 -5.59 2.39
CA TYR A 112 -0.20 -5.53 1.60
C TYR A 112 -1.00 -6.83 1.70
N LEU A 113 -2.29 -6.68 2.02
CA LEU A 113 -3.33 -7.71 1.97
C LEU A 113 -4.50 -7.18 1.13
N LYS A 114 -5.21 -8.05 0.43
CA LYS A 114 -6.40 -7.67 -0.32
C LYS A 114 -7.49 -7.12 0.60
N ASP A 115 -8.18 -6.07 0.13
CA ASP A 115 -9.26 -5.43 0.85
C ASP A 115 -10.56 -6.23 0.67
N ASP A 116 -10.71 -7.29 1.45
CA ASP A 116 -11.86 -8.18 1.48
C ASP A 116 -12.38 -8.38 2.91
N GLU A 117 -13.44 -9.15 3.05
CA GLU A 117 -14.09 -9.43 4.35
C GLU A 117 -13.14 -10.11 5.35
N GLN A 118 -12.12 -10.82 4.87
CA GLN A 118 -11.15 -11.56 5.67
C GLN A 118 -9.87 -10.78 5.98
N LEU A 119 -9.76 -9.52 5.54
CA LEU A 119 -8.56 -8.69 5.72
C LEU A 119 -8.05 -8.67 7.17
N HIS A 120 -8.97 -8.53 8.12
CA HIS A 120 -8.61 -8.49 9.55
C HIS A 120 -8.00 -9.80 10.04
N ASP A 121 -8.55 -10.93 9.63
CA ASP A 121 -8.10 -12.25 10.06
C ASP A 121 -6.79 -12.65 9.36
N LYS A 122 -6.62 -12.27 8.10
CA LYS A 122 -5.35 -12.37 7.36
C LYS A 122 -4.24 -11.57 8.04
N TRP A 123 -4.54 -10.35 8.50
CA TRP A 123 -3.59 -9.55 9.25
C TRP A 123 -3.25 -10.17 10.60
N ALA A 124 -4.24 -10.68 11.32
CA ALA A 124 -4.01 -11.40 12.58
C ALA A 124 -3.12 -12.63 12.36
N LEU A 125 -3.41 -13.42 11.33
CA LEU A 125 -2.59 -14.58 10.95
C LEU A 125 -1.16 -14.16 10.59
N THR A 126 -1.00 -13.07 9.85
CA THR A 126 0.33 -12.51 9.50
C THR A 126 1.14 -12.23 10.76
N LYS A 127 0.56 -11.56 11.76
CA LYS A 127 1.24 -11.28 13.03
C LYS A 127 1.60 -12.54 13.83
N ILE A 128 0.69 -13.50 13.89
CA ILE A 128 0.93 -14.78 14.57
C ILE A 128 2.14 -15.48 13.94
N LEU A 129 2.17 -15.60 12.62
CA LEU A 129 3.24 -16.26 11.90
C LEU A 129 4.57 -15.49 12.01
N ALA A 130 4.53 -14.15 11.91
CA ALA A 130 5.71 -13.31 12.07
C ALA A 130 6.31 -13.44 13.49
N THR A 131 5.47 -13.44 14.52
CA THR A 131 5.92 -13.66 15.90
C THR A 131 6.54 -15.04 16.07
N HIS A 132 5.96 -16.08 15.47
CA HIS A 132 6.53 -17.43 15.47
C HIS A 132 7.90 -17.47 14.77
N GLN A 133 8.14 -16.64 13.78
CA GLN A 133 9.42 -16.49 13.09
C GLN A 133 10.40 -15.55 13.81
N GLY A 134 10.07 -15.08 15.02
CA GLY A 134 10.95 -14.27 15.84
C GLY A 134 10.79 -12.76 15.69
N VAL A 135 9.82 -12.29 14.89
CA VAL A 135 9.49 -10.85 14.84
C VAL A 135 8.91 -10.41 16.18
N ARG A 136 9.51 -9.38 16.79
CA ARG A 136 9.06 -8.81 18.07
C ARG A 136 8.51 -7.41 17.81
N TYR A 137 7.25 -7.21 18.16
CA TYR A 137 6.59 -5.91 18.10
C TYR A 137 6.79 -5.12 19.39
N GLY A 138 6.93 -3.81 19.28
CA GLY A 138 7.09 -2.89 20.42
C GLY A 138 8.43 -2.17 20.44
N ASP A 139 8.67 -1.40 21.53
CA ASP A 139 9.78 -0.43 21.61
C ASP A 139 11.18 -1.02 21.58
N PHE A 140 11.34 -2.28 21.99
CA PHE A 140 12.63 -2.99 22.04
C PHE A 140 12.64 -4.24 21.13
N GLY A 141 11.76 -4.24 20.15
CA GLY A 141 11.57 -5.36 19.23
C GLY A 141 12.41 -5.27 17.96
N THR A 142 12.01 -6.06 16.99
CA THR A 142 12.52 -6.01 15.63
C THR A 142 12.31 -4.60 15.05
N SER A 143 13.28 -4.10 14.26
CA SER A 143 13.12 -2.79 13.62
C SER A 143 11.87 -2.78 12.74
N LEU A 144 11.22 -1.61 12.58
CA LEU A 144 10.02 -1.49 11.77
C LEU A 144 10.25 -1.95 10.32
N HIS A 145 11.43 -1.67 9.78
CA HIS A 145 11.79 -2.10 8.44
C HIS A 145 11.90 -3.63 8.31
N GLU A 146 12.61 -4.29 9.22
CA GLU A 146 12.73 -5.76 9.23
C GLU A 146 11.38 -6.43 9.48
N GLY A 147 10.59 -5.91 10.42
CA GLY A 147 9.23 -6.38 10.68
C GLY A 147 8.33 -6.23 9.46
N MET A 148 8.40 -5.12 8.74
CA MET A 148 7.66 -4.89 7.50
C MET A 148 8.06 -5.90 6.41
N LEU A 149 9.36 -6.16 6.23
CA LEU A 149 9.83 -7.14 5.24
C LEU A 149 9.30 -8.55 5.54
N ALA A 150 9.38 -8.99 6.81
CA ALA A 150 8.85 -10.27 7.24
C ALA A 150 7.32 -10.36 7.04
N ASN A 151 6.59 -9.32 7.45
CA ASN A 151 5.13 -9.25 7.28
C ASN A 151 4.72 -9.30 5.81
N ARG A 152 5.45 -8.61 4.91
CA ARG A 152 5.19 -8.64 3.46
C ARG A 152 5.33 -10.04 2.88
N GLU A 153 6.40 -10.74 3.23
CA GLU A 153 6.61 -12.11 2.76
C GLU A 153 5.48 -13.03 3.24
N ILE A 154 5.13 -12.95 4.51
CA ILE A 154 4.06 -13.77 5.10
C ILE A 154 2.71 -13.40 4.47
N ALA A 155 2.39 -12.12 4.34
CA ALA A 155 1.14 -11.65 3.73
C ALA A 155 1.00 -12.14 2.28
N ALA A 156 2.06 -12.05 1.49
CA ALA A 156 2.07 -12.58 0.11
C ALA A 156 1.83 -14.10 0.07
N ARG A 157 2.40 -14.85 1.01
CA ARG A 157 2.16 -16.30 1.12
C ARG A 157 0.72 -16.61 1.53
N ILE A 158 0.13 -15.82 2.42
CA ILE A 158 -1.28 -15.97 2.83
C ILE A 158 -2.20 -15.70 1.62
N GLU A 159 -1.99 -14.60 0.91
CA GLU A 159 -2.80 -14.28 -0.28
C GLU A 159 -2.70 -15.38 -1.35
N LYS A 160 -1.50 -15.87 -1.62
CA LYS A 160 -1.28 -16.99 -2.53
C LYS A 160 -1.99 -18.26 -2.06
N ALA A 161 -1.91 -18.60 -0.77
CA ALA A 161 -2.60 -19.75 -0.20
C ALA A 161 -4.14 -19.61 -0.30
N CYS A 162 -4.68 -18.41 -0.11
CA CYS A 162 -6.11 -18.14 -0.31
C CYS A 162 -6.56 -18.39 -1.77
N GLU A 163 -5.68 -18.14 -2.74
CA GLU A 163 -5.97 -18.41 -4.17
C GLU A 163 -5.85 -19.91 -4.50
N GLU A 164 -4.81 -20.58 -3.99
CA GLU A 164 -4.51 -21.98 -4.32
C GLU A 164 -5.36 -22.99 -3.53
N LYS A 165 -5.74 -22.63 -2.30
CA LYS A 165 -6.44 -23.53 -1.34
C LYS A 165 -7.55 -22.79 -0.57
N PRO A 166 -8.57 -22.28 -1.24
CA PRO A 166 -9.57 -21.39 -0.64
C PRO A 166 -10.32 -22.02 0.53
N GLU A 167 -10.69 -23.31 0.45
CA GLU A 167 -11.43 -24.00 1.51
C GLU A 167 -10.58 -24.18 2.78
N GLU A 168 -9.34 -24.69 2.64
CA GLU A 168 -8.41 -24.87 3.76
C GLU A 168 -8.11 -23.52 4.46
N MET A 169 -7.91 -22.47 3.66
CA MET A 169 -7.64 -21.13 4.18
C MET A 169 -8.85 -20.51 4.85
N SER A 170 -10.06 -20.71 4.33
CA SER A 170 -11.30 -20.25 4.98
C SER A 170 -11.46 -20.87 6.38
N GLU A 171 -11.27 -22.18 6.51
CA GLU A 171 -11.32 -22.86 7.81
C GLU A 171 -10.24 -22.35 8.78
N LEU A 172 -9.02 -22.09 8.26
CA LEU A 172 -7.94 -21.56 9.09
C LEU A 172 -8.27 -20.14 9.58
N LEU A 173 -8.76 -19.27 8.71
CA LEU A 173 -9.11 -17.89 9.06
C LEU A 173 -10.27 -17.82 10.05
N GLU A 174 -11.27 -18.73 9.96
CA GLU A 174 -12.29 -18.86 10.99
C GLU A 174 -11.71 -19.22 12.38
N LYS A 175 -10.71 -20.10 12.42
CA LYS A 175 -10.01 -20.44 13.67
C LYS A 175 -9.25 -19.23 14.21
N VAL A 176 -8.62 -18.45 13.34
CA VAL A 176 -7.92 -17.20 13.70
C VAL A 176 -8.92 -16.18 14.26
N GLU A 177 -10.07 -16.00 13.63
CA GLU A 177 -11.12 -15.10 14.12
C GLU A 177 -11.59 -15.48 15.53
N LYS A 178 -11.86 -16.77 15.75
CA LYS A 178 -12.26 -17.30 17.07
C LYS A 178 -11.16 -17.07 18.10
N PHE A 179 -9.90 -17.30 17.75
CA PHE A 179 -8.76 -17.05 18.61
C PHE A 179 -8.63 -15.55 18.97
N GLU A 180 -8.75 -14.65 17.99
CA GLU A 180 -8.67 -13.20 18.21
C GLU A 180 -9.82 -12.69 19.09
N LYS A 181 -11.04 -13.21 18.91
CA LYS A 181 -12.19 -12.90 19.79
C LYS A 181 -11.89 -13.31 21.26
N LYS A 182 -11.34 -14.51 21.46
CA LYS A 182 -10.98 -15.00 22.79
C LYS A 182 -9.85 -14.18 23.41
N ARG A 183 -8.78 -13.92 22.65
CA ARG A 183 -7.62 -13.13 23.06
C ARG A 183 -8.02 -11.72 23.53
N ARG A 184 -8.88 -11.04 22.76
CA ARG A 184 -9.39 -9.71 23.13
C ARG A 184 -10.24 -9.75 24.41
N LYS A 185 -11.07 -10.78 24.60
CA LYS A 185 -11.88 -10.95 25.79
C LYS A 185 -10.98 -11.14 27.04
N GLU A 186 -9.89 -11.88 26.91
CA GLU A 186 -8.94 -12.16 27.97
C GLU A 186 -7.86 -11.07 28.13
N LYS A 187 -7.89 -10.00 27.31
CA LYS A 187 -6.93 -8.88 27.31
C LYS A 187 -5.46 -9.32 27.16
N ILE A 188 -5.23 -10.39 26.40
CA ILE A 188 -3.88 -10.87 26.09
C ILE A 188 -3.32 -10.05 24.91
N SER A 189 -2.15 -9.41 25.07
CA SER A 189 -1.38 -8.76 24.00
C SER A 189 -0.53 -9.77 23.23
N ILE A 190 -0.33 -9.53 21.93
CA ILE A 190 0.68 -10.22 21.11
C ILE A 190 1.83 -9.25 20.91
#